data_cc7ec2ecff0cb48ebf82a25e20c98db4
#
_entry.id   cc7ec2ecff0cb48ebf82a25e20c98db4
#
_cell.length_a   1.000
_cell.length_b   1.000
_cell.length_c   1.000
_cell.angle_alpha   90.00
_cell.angle_beta   90.00
_cell.angle_gamma   90.00
#
_symmetry.space_group_name_H-M   'P 1'
#
loop_
_entity.id
_entity.type
_entity.pdbx_description
1 polymer ?
#
loop_
_entity_poly.entity_id
_entity_poly.type
_entity_poly.pdbx_seq_one_letter_code
_entity_poly.pdbx_strand_id
1 'polypeptide(L)'
;AASTLGLPETLLARPVNEGFSGGERKRNELLQLALLQPRLALLDEIDSGLDVDGVRAVVGLVQRLRAQGTAFIVVSHYLTLIEQLQPDTVLRLDQGRIAETGGLELARTIARDGFARPATVAEAQP
;
A
#
# COMPACT_ATOMS: atom_id res chain seq x y z
N ALA A 1 -15.86 9.77 7.45
CA ALA A 1 -14.57 9.07 7.33
C ALA A 1 -14.55 7.76 8.13
N ALA A 2 -14.85 7.77 9.45
CA ALA A 2 -14.82 6.57 10.29
C ALA A 2 -15.81 5.48 9.82
N SER A 3 -17.03 5.86 9.47
CA SER A 3 -18.06 4.93 8.95
C SER A 3 -17.67 4.29 7.62
N THR A 4 -16.96 5.00 6.77
CA THR A 4 -16.48 4.51 5.46
C THR A 4 -15.37 3.45 5.60
N LEU A 5 -14.64 3.47 6.72
CA LEU A 5 -13.57 2.53 7.04
C LEU A 5 -14.04 1.38 7.95
N GLY A 6 -15.34 1.32 8.27
CA GLY A 6 -15.91 0.29 9.15
C GLY A 6 -15.40 0.34 10.58
N LEU A 7 -14.99 1.53 11.07
CA LEU A 7 -14.52 1.72 12.45
C LEU A 7 -15.71 2.02 13.35
N PRO A 8 -15.92 1.27 14.45
CA PRO A 8 -16.90 1.61 15.48
C PRO A 8 -16.54 2.95 16.12
N GLU A 9 -17.53 3.79 16.40
CA GLU A 9 -17.33 5.09 17.09
C GLU A 9 -16.64 4.93 18.45
N THR A 10 -16.83 3.79 19.11
CA THR A 10 -16.17 3.46 20.37
C THR A 10 -14.64 3.39 20.29
N LEU A 11 -14.07 3.15 19.10
CA LEU A 11 -12.62 3.16 18.90
C LEU A 11 -12.05 4.58 18.85
N LEU A 12 -12.85 5.57 18.47
CA LEU A 12 -12.43 6.97 18.41
C LEU A 12 -12.22 7.58 19.81
N ALA A 13 -12.85 7.00 20.84
CA ALA A 13 -12.76 7.45 22.23
C ALA A 13 -11.62 6.78 23.03
N ARG A 14 -10.90 5.82 22.44
CA ARG A 14 -9.79 5.11 23.12
C ARG A 14 -8.45 5.76 22.80
N PRO A 15 -7.49 5.70 23.74
CA PRO A 15 -6.11 6.08 23.46
C PRO A 15 -5.57 5.32 22.25
N VAL A 16 -4.79 6.01 21.41
CA VAL A 16 -4.21 5.44 20.18
C VAL A 16 -3.36 4.22 20.55
N ASN A 17 -3.67 3.07 19.96
CA ASN A 17 -2.96 1.79 20.09
C ASN A 17 -3.13 1.01 21.40
N GLU A 18 -3.97 1.41 22.34
CA GLU A 18 -4.26 0.59 23.52
C GLU A 18 -5.39 -0.43 23.26
N GLY A 19 -5.05 -1.72 23.33
CA GLY A 19 -6.02 -2.82 23.24
C GLY A 19 -6.59 -3.08 21.84
N PHE A 20 -5.97 -2.56 20.77
CA PHE A 20 -6.40 -2.82 19.41
C PHE A 20 -5.89 -4.17 18.92
N SER A 21 -6.75 -4.93 18.23
CA SER A 21 -6.34 -6.06 17.39
C SER A 21 -5.48 -5.55 16.21
N GLY A 22 -4.74 -6.45 15.55
CA GLY A 22 -3.92 -6.08 14.39
C GLY A 22 -4.72 -5.37 13.29
N GLY A 23 -5.91 -5.88 12.98
CA GLY A 23 -6.81 -5.27 11.99
C GLY A 23 -7.36 -3.91 12.43
N GLU A 24 -7.67 -3.73 13.71
CA GLU A 24 -8.13 -2.45 14.25
C GLU A 24 -7.03 -1.38 14.21
N ARG A 25 -5.78 -1.75 14.50
CA ARG A 25 -4.63 -0.83 14.36
C ARG A 25 -4.49 -0.34 12.92
N LYS A 26 -4.52 -1.25 11.95
CA LYS A 26 -4.44 -0.90 10.52
C LYS A 26 -5.57 0.02 10.08
N ARG A 27 -6.80 -0.25 10.52
CA ARG A 27 -7.95 0.62 10.23
C ARG A 27 -7.79 2.01 10.87
N ASN A 28 -7.21 2.09 12.08
CA ASN A 28 -6.91 3.36 12.72
C ASN A 28 -5.81 4.15 11.99
N GLU A 29 -4.76 3.48 11.50
CA GLU A 29 -3.73 4.09 10.64
C GLU A 29 -4.33 4.66 9.35
N LEU A 30 -5.27 3.93 8.73
CA LEU A 30 -6.01 4.43 7.56
C LEU A 30 -6.89 5.64 7.87
N LEU A 31 -7.51 5.67 9.06
CA LEU A 31 -8.28 6.83 9.50
C LEU A 31 -7.38 8.06 9.67
N GLN A 32 -6.22 7.88 10.31
CA GLN A 32 -5.24 8.96 10.45
C GLN A 32 -4.79 9.49 9.08
N LEU A 33 -4.49 8.60 8.14
CA LEU A 33 -4.15 8.96 6.77
C LEU A 33 -5.27 9.78 6.10
N ALA A 34 -6.52 9.34 6.27
CA ALA A 34 -7.69 10.03 5.72
C ALA A 34 -7.92 11.43 6.30
N LEU A 35 -7.56 11.63 7.58
CA LEU A 35 -7.69 12.91 8.27
C LEU A 35 -6.54 13.86 7.98
N LEU A 36 -5.31 13.34 7.92
CA LEU A 36 -4.10 14.15 7.72
C LEU A 36 -3.94 14.63 6.28
N GLN A 37 -4.46 13.89 5.30
CA GLN A 37 -4.37 14.21 3.87
C GLN A 37 -2.96 14.69 3.45
N PRO A 38 -1.91 13.89 3.68
CA PRO A 38 -0.54 14.31 3.44
C PRO A 38 -0.28 14.49 1.94
N ARG A 39 0.77 15.25 1.59
CA ARG A 39 1.24 15.34 0.21
C ARG A 39 1.92 14.07 -0.28
N LEU A 40 2.55 13.32 0.63
CA LEU A 40 3.19 12.03 0.38
C LEU A 40 2.86 11.08 1.53
N ALA A 41 2.45 9.86 1.21
CA ALA A 41 2.21 8.79 2.15
C ALA A 41 3.09 7.58 1.80
N LEU A 42 3.72 6.99 2.82
CA LEU A 42 4.43 5.72 2.72
C LEU A 42 3.60 4.65 3.42
N LEU A 43 3.24 3.61 2.68
CA LEU A 43 2.43 2.50 3.16
C LEU A 43 3.28 1.22 3.10
N ASP A 44 3.64 0.71 4.28
CA ASP A 44 4.46 -0.49 4.40
C ASP A 44 3.59 -1.67 4.85
N GLU A 45 3.48 -2.69 4.00
CA GLU A 45 2.69 -3.92 4.21
C GLU A 45 1.28 -3.66 4.77
N ILE A 46 0.59 -2.65 4.24
CA ILE A 46 -0.70 -2.20 4.76
C ILE A 46 -1.81 -3.25 4.63
N ASP A 47 -1.65 -4.20 3.75
CA ASP A 47 -2.54 -5.33 3.47
C ASP A 47 -2.36 -6.52 4.43
N SER A 48 -1.25 -6.56 5.18
CA SER A 48 -0.98 -7.63 6.14
C SER A 48 -2.03 -7.69 7.25
N GLY A 49 -2.70 -8.86 7.40
CA GLY A 49 -3.72 -9.06 8.43
C GLY A 49 -5.08 -8.41 8.16
N LEU A 50 -5.30 -7.88 6.96
CA LEU A 50 -6.62 -7.40 6.53
C LEU A 50 -7.39 -8.51 5.82
N ASP A 51 -8.71 -8.52 6.03
CA ASP A 51 -9.65 -9.29 5.22
C ASP A 51 -9.91 -8.61 3.86
N VAL A 52 -10.68 -9.26 3.01
CA VAL A 52 -11.00 -8.75 1.66
C VAL A 52 -11.64 -7.36 1.70
N ASP A 53 -12.51 -7.12 2.68
CA ASP A 53 -13.20 -5.83 2.81
C ASP A 53 -12.23 -4.74 3.32
N GLY A 54 -11.29 -5.11 4.21
CA GLY A 54 -10.21 -4.24 4.64
C GLY A 54 -9.31 -3.82 3.47
N VAL A 55 -8.92 -4.75 2.60
CA VAL A 55 -8.12 -4.46 1.40
C VAL A 55 -8.89 -3.52 0.45
N ARG A 56 -10.19 -3.75 0.23
CA ARG A 56 -11.03 -2.84 -0.57
C ARG A 56 -11.09 -1.43 0.02
N ALA A 57 -11.20 -1.32 1.35
CA ALA A 57 -11.20 -0.02 2.03
C ALA A 57 -9.87 0.73 1.84
N VAL A 58 -8.72 0.02 1.91
CA VAL A 58 -7.39 0.57 1.61
C VAL A 58 -7.35 1.12 0.18
N VAL A 59 -7.71 0.30 -0.80
CA VAL A 59 -7.69 0.69 -2.22
C VAL A 59 -8.57 1.91 -2.46
N GLY A 60 -9.80 1.91 -1.94
CA GLY A 60 -10.72 3.03 -2.09
C GLY A 60 -10.21 4.32 -1.44
N LEU A 61 -9.53 4.23 -0.29
CA LEU A 61 -8.92 5.39 0.37
C LEU A 61 -7.75 5.94 -0.43
N VAL A 62 -6.82 5.06 -0.87
CA VAL A 62 -5.65 5.45 -1.66
C VAL A 62 -6.09 6.12 -2.96
N GLN A 63 -7.03 5.55 -3.70
CA GLN A 63 -7.54 6.12 -4.94
C GLN A 63 -8.16 7.50 -4.73
N ARG A 64 -8.93 7.69 -3.65
CA ARG A 64 -9.53 8.98 -3.30
C ARG A 64 -8.49 10.04 -2.97
N LEU A 65 -7.51 9.72 -2.12
CA LEU A 65 -6.47 10.66 -1.74
C LEU A 65 -5.53 10.97 -2.91
N ARG A 66 -5.25 9.98 -3.78
CA ARG A 66 -4.50 10.19 -5.02
C ARG A 66 -5.21 11.18 -5.94
N ALA A 67 -6.54 11.07 -6.09
CA ALA A 67 -7.35 12.03 -6.84
C ALA A 67 -7.33 13.45 -6.24
N GLN A 68 -7.02 13.57 -4.95
CA GLN A 68 -6.85 14.84 -4.22
C GLN A 68 -5.41 15.35 -4.24
N GLY A 69 -4.48 14.64 -4.89
CA GLY A 69 -3.09 15.07 -5.07
C GLY A 69 -2.08 14.46 -4.09
N THR A 70 -2.47 13.48 -3.26
CA THR A 70 -1.52 12.72 -2.43
C THR A 70 -0.70 11.77 -3.31
N ALA A 71 0.62 11.84 -3.21
CA ALA A 71 1.52 10.84 -3.76
C ALA A 71 1.66 9.65 -2.80
N PHE A 72 1.88 8.44 -3.34
CA PHE A 72 2.01 7.23 -2.54
C PHE A 72 3.26 6.45 -2.92
N ILE A 73 3.94 5.92 -1.91
CA ILE A 73 4.91 4.84 -2.02
C ILE A 73 4.33 3.66 -1.23
N VAL A 74 4.09 2.55 -1.92
CA VAL A 74 3.47 1.36 -1.31
C VAL A 74 4.45 0.20 -1.38
N VAL A 75 4.73 -0.42 -0.25
CA VAL A 75 5.47 -1.67 -0.15
C VAL A 75 4.49 -2.80 0.11
N SER A 76 4.43 -3.76 -0.80
CA SER A 76 3.58 -4.94 -0.68
C SER A 76 4.17 -6.09 -1.50
N HIS A 77 3.91 -7.31 -1.07
CA HIS A 77 4.22 -8.53 -1.82
C HIS A 77 2.95 -9.19 -2.41
N TYR A 78 1.78 -8.58 -2.25
CA TYR A 78 0.51 -9.08 -2.78
C TYR A 78 0.17 -8.45 -4.12
N LEU A 79 0.32 -9.23 -5.19
CA LEU A 79 0.01 -8.78 -6.56
C LEU A 79 -1.42 -8.22 -6.68
N THR A 80 -2.40 -8.86 -6.03
CA THR A 80 -3.80 -8.42 -6.08
C THR A 80 -3.99 -6.99 -5.59
N LEU A 81 -3.31 -6.59 -4.51
CA LEU A 81 -3.34 -5.20 -4.03
C LEU A 81 -2.69 -4.26 -5.06
N ILE A 82 -1.51 -4.62 -5.56
CA ILE A 82 -0.76 -3.81 -6.53
C ILE A 82 -1.61 -3.60 -7.79
N GLU A 83 -2.28 -4.65 -8.30
CA GLU A 83 -3.16 -4.55 -9.46
C GLU A 83 -4.36 -3.63 -9.23
N GLN A 84 -4.97 -3.67 -8.05
CA GLN A 84 -6.10 -2.79 -7.71
C GLN A 84 -5.66 -1.32 -7.53
N LEU A 85 -4.46 -1.08 -7.03
CA LEU A 85 -3.92 0.26 -6.85
C LEU A 85 -3.52 0.93 -8.17
N GLN A 86 -3.24 0.16 -9.22
CA GLN A 86 -2.80 0.66 -10.53
C GLN A 86 -1.65 1.67 -10.40
N PRO A 87 -0.47 1.24 -9.91
CA PRO A 87 0.66 2.15 -9.70
C PRO A 87 1.19 2.70 -11.03
N ASP A 88 1.69 3.94 -11.00
CA ASP A 88 2.35 4.56 -12.15
C ASP A 88 3.72 3.92 -12.42
N THR A 89 4.39 3.46 -11.35
CA THR A 89 5.72 2.85 -11.41
C THR A 89 5.83 1.72 -10.40
N VAL A 90 6.44 0.63 -10.79
CA VAL A 90 6.82 -0.50 -9.95
C VAL A 90 8.33 -0.58 -9.86
N LEU A 91 8.85 -0.70 -8.65
CA LEU A 91 10.27 -0.85 -8.36
C LEU A 91 10.51 -2.21 -7.71
N ARG A 92 11.47 -2.98 -8.23
CA ARG A 92 11.98 -4.17 -7.54
C ARG A 92 13.24 -3.81 -6.76
N LEU A 93 13.17 -4.01 -5.45
CA LEU A 93 14.34 -3.85 -4.60
C LEU A 93 15.04 -5.20 -4.42
N ASP A 94 16.36 -5.19 -4.51
CA ASP A 94 17.21 -6.34 -4.24
C ASP A 94 18.48 -5.88 -3.52
N GLN A 95 18.78 -6.50 -2.38
CA GLN A 95 19.94 -6.17 -1.54
C GLN A 95 20.11 -4.65 -1.26
N GLY A 96 18.99 -3.94 -0.99
CA GLY A 96 18.99 -2.51 -0.69
C GLY A 96 19.18 -1.60 -1.91
N ARG A 97 19.05 -2.12 -3.13
CA ARG A 97 19.18 -1.36 -4.39
C ARG A 97 17.93 -1.57 -5.25
N ILE A 98 17.62 -0.56 -6.06
CA ILE A 98 16.62 -0.71 -7.12
C ILE A 98 17.25 -1.53 -8.23
N ALA A 99 16.79 -2.78 -8.36
CA ALA A 99 17.29 -3.72 -9.36
C ALA A 99 16.52 -3.62 -10.69
N GLU A 100 15.25 -3.27 -10.64
CA GLU A 100 14.39 -3.11 -11.82
C GLU A 100 13.36 -1.99 -11.60
N THR A 101 13.01 -1.31 -12.68
CA THR A 101 11.96 -0.29 -12.72
C THR A 101 11.05 -0.59 -13.91
N GLY A 102 9.73 -0.55 -13.69
CA GLY A 102 8.77 -0.83 -14.76
C GLY A 102 7.35 -0.45 -14.38
N GLY A 103 6.40 -0.85 -15.18
CA GLY A 103 4.96 -0.73 -14.92
C GLY A 103 4.39 -1.96 -14.22
N LEU A 104 3.07 -2.10 -14.25
CA LEU A 104 2.34 -3.20 -13.63
C LEU A 104 2.78 -4.59 -14.13
N GLU A 105 3.25 -4.69 -15.39
CA GLU A 105 3.79 -5.94 -15.95
C GLU A 105 5.02 -6.44 -15.20
N LEU A 106 5.84 -5.54 -14.64
CA LEU A 106 6.95 -5.93 -13.79
C LEU A 106 6.44 -6.64 -12.52
N ALA A 107 5.39 -6.10 -11.87
CA ALA A 107 4.79 -6.74 -10.70
C ALA A 107 4.26 -8.15 -11.03
N ARG A 108 3.59 -8.32 -12.16
CA ARG A 108 3.10 -9.62 -12.65
C ARG A 108 4.23 -10.60 -12.92
N THR A 109 5.30 -10.12 -13.51
CA THR A 109 6.49 -10.94 -13.80
C THR A 109 7.15 -11.39 -12.50
N ILE A 110 7.31 -10.49 -11.52
CA ILE A 110 7.87 -10.84 -10.20
C ILE A 110 6.97 -11.88 -9.48
N ALA A 111 5.66 -11.70 -9.52
CA ALA A 111 4.72 -12.64 -8.89
C ALA A 111 4.77 -14.04 -9.53
N ARG A 112 4.98 -14.13 -10.83
CA ARG A 112 5.10 -15.40 -11.57
C ARG A 112 6.45 -16.07 -11.36
N ASP A 113 7.55 -15.32 -11.49
CA ASP A 113 8.92 -15.83 -11.58
C ASP A 113 9.67 -15.78 -10.24
N GLY A 114 9.11 -15.10 -9.24
CA GLY A 114 9.71 -14.89 -7.92
C GLY A 114 10.71 -13.72 -7.87
N PHE A 115 11.09 -13.36 -6.65
CA PHE A 115 12.01 -12.23 -6.40
C PHE A 115 13.48 -12.58 -6.73
N ALA A 116 13.85 -13.86 -6.76
CA ALA A 116 15.21 -14.33 -6.98
C ALA A 116 15.67 -14.33 -8.45
N ARG A 117 14.87 -13.79 -9.37
CA ARG A 117 15.26 -13.67 -10.78
C ARG A 117 16.45 -12.71 -10.93
N PRO A 118 17.39 -12.98 -11.86
CA PRO A 118 18.45 -12.03 -12.16
C PRO A 118 17.87 -10.67 -12.56
N ALA A 119 18.46 -9.58 -12.09
CA ALA A 119 18.09 -8.26 -12.55
C ALA A 119 18.34 -8.17 -14.05
N THR A 120 17.31 -7.82 -14.81
CA THR A 120 17.52 -7.42 -16.21
C THR A 120 18.18 -6.05 -16.16
N VAL A 121 19.49 -6.00 -16.36
CA VAL A 121 20.21 -4.74 -16.47
C VAL A 121 19.63 -4.01 -17.66
N ALA A 122 18.72 -3.06 -17.42
CA ALA A 122 18.44 -2.05 -18.42
C ALA A 122 19.74 -1.25 -18.53
N GLU A 123 20.49 -1.46 -19.60
CA GLU A 123 21.63 -0.62 -19.96
C GLU A 123 21.13 0.82 -19.93
N ALA A 124 21.59 1.59 -18.94
CA ALA A 124 21.51 3.03 -19.00
C ALA A 124 22.39 3.42 -20.22
N GLN A 125 21.73 3.66 -21.34
CA GLN A 125 22.38 4.31 -22.46
C GLN A 125 22.80 5.72 -22.02
N PRO A 126 24.02 6.15 -22.34
CA PRO A 126 24.58 7.44 -21.98
C PRO A 126 23.83 8.61 -22.60
#